data_46a749eeae5e67902862c8de1a8b60d1
#
_entry.id   46a749eeae5e67902862c8de1a8b60d1
#
_cell.length_a   1.000
_cell.length_b   1.000
_cell.length_c   1.000
_cell.angle_alpha   90.00
_cell.angle_beta   90.00
_cell.angle_gamma   90.00
#
_symmetry.space_group_name_H-M   'P 1'
#
loop_
_entity.id
_entity.type
_entity.pdbx_description
1 polymer ?
#
loop_
_entity_poly.entity_id
_entity_poly.type
_entity_poly.pdbx_seq_one_letter_code
_entity_poly.pdbx_strand_id
1 'polypeptide(L)'
;PTNHVAEKGNPMKNKAFNAFEMAQAQFDKVADILKLDPGARELLRQPMREYHFSIPVRMDDGTIRVFRGFRVQHNDARGPNKGGIRFHPQETIDTVRALAMWMTWKCSVVDIPLGGGKGGVICDPHHLSQREQEQICRGWVRQVARDVGHVRDVPAPDVMTSGQHMLWMLDEFEAIHGGHYPGF
;
A
#
# COMPACT_ATOMS: atom_id res chain seq x y z
N PRO A 1 18.15 3.35 -60.15
CA PRO A 1 18.42 2.58 -58.98
C PRO A 1 18.35 3.52 -57.77
N THR A 2 17.21 3.50 -57.09
CA THR A 2 16.95 4.29 -55.90
C THR A 2 17.17 3.41 -54.68
N ASN A 3 18.24 3.72 -53.91
CA ASN A 3 18.54 3.09 -52.63
C ASN A 3 17.54 3.58 -51.56
N HIS A 4 16.66 2.70 -51.13
CA HIS A 4 15.93 2.88 -49.90
C HIS A 4 16.81 2.50 -48.70
N VAL A 5 17.33 3.49 -48.00
CA VAL A 5 17.93 3.32 -46.67
C VAL A 5 16.80 3.13 -45.67
N ALA A 6 16.67 1.92 -45.13
CA ALA A 6 15.75 1.64 -44.05
C ALA A 6 16.29 2.30 -42.78
N GLU A 7 15.57 3.29 -42.27
CA GLU A 7 15.78 3.85 -40.93
C GLU A 7 15.54 2.76 -39.89
N LYS A 8 16.61 2.33 -39.23
CA LYS A 8 16.53 1.50 -38.03
C LYS A 8 15.96 2.36 -36.88
N GLY A 9 14.67 2.25 -36.65
CA GLY A 9 14.03 2.85 -35.50
C GLY A 9 14.69 2.36 -34.21
N ASN A 10 15.14 3.32 -33.39
CA ASN A 10 15.76 3.12 -32.10
C ASN A 10 14.71 2.56 -31.10
N PRO A 11 14.85 1.34 -30.51
CA PRO A 11 13.92 0.79 -29.60
C PRO A 11 14.20 1.24 -28.15
N MET A 12 14.39 2.53 -27.90
CA MET A 12 14.21 3.05 -26.54
C MET A 12 12.72 3.33 -26.32
N LYS A 13 11.92 2.26 -26.17
CA LYS A 13 10.60 2.38 -25.57
C LYS A 13 10.82 2.99 -24.18
N ASN A 14 10.23 4.16 -23.91
CA ASN A 14 10.12 4.75 -22.60
C ASN A 14 9.60 3.66 -21.64
N LYS A 15 10.48 3.08 -20.83
CA LYS A 15 10.07 2.16 -19.76
C LYS A 15 9.23 2.99 -18.81
N ALA A 16 7.95 2.68 -18.68
CA ALA A 16 7.07 3.38 -17.75
C ALA A 16 7.71 3.35 -16.36
N PHE A 17 7.69 4.49 -15.67
CA PHE A 17 8.24 4.63 -14.32
C PHE A 17 7.55 3.61 -13.38
N ASN A 18 8.34 2.72 -12.76
CA ASN A 18 7.86 1.77 -11.77
C ASN A 18 8.45 2.13 -10.40
N ALA A 19 7.57 2.56 -9.48
CA ALA A 19 7.98 3.00 -8.16
C ALA A 19 8.64 1.88 -7.34
N PHE A 20 8.18 0.63 -7.48
CA PHE A 20 8.75 -0.49 -6.76
C PHE A 20 10.14 -0.87 -7.27
N GLU A 21 10.35 -0.92 -8.59
CA GLU A 21 11.69 -1.14 -9.17
C GLU A 21 12.68 -0.07 -8.70
N MET A 22 12.23 1.19 -8.57
CA MET A 22 13.08 2.26 -8.05
C MET A 22 13.43 2.06 -6.57
N ALA A 23 12.45 1.69 -5.72
CA ALA A 23 12.69 1.42 -4.31
C ALA A 23 13.67 0.23 -4.13
N GLN A 24 13.50 -0.83 -4.92
CA GLN A 24 14.41 -1.98 -4.95
C GLN A 24 15.82 -1.58 -5.39
N ALA A 25 15.97 -0.75 -6.42
CA ALA A 25 17.27 -0.27 -6.87
C ALA A 25 17.98 0.62 -5.83
N GLN A 26 17.24 1.40 -5.05
CA GLN A 26 17.79 2.15 -3.91
C GLN A 26 18.29 1.20 -2.82
N PHE A 27 17.51 0.20 -2.47
CA PHE A 27 17.91 -0.82 -1.51
C PHE A 27 19.14 -1.61 -1.99
N ASP A 28 19.18 -2.04 -3.24
CA ASP A 28 20.28 -2.79 -3.83
C ASP A 28 21.62 -2.06 -3.68
N LYS A 29 21.64 -0.75 -3.91
CA LYS A 29 22.85 0.08 -3.73
C LYS A 29 23.34 0.06 -2.28
N VAL A 30 22.45 0.15 -1.32
CA VAL A 30 22.80 0.10 0.12
C VAL A 30 23.25 -1.30 0.52
N ALA A 31 22.58 -2.34 0.01
CA ALA A 31 22.92 -3.73 0.24
C ALA A 31 24.35 -4.05 -0.24
N ASP A 32 24.76 -3.50 -1.40
CA ASP A 32 26.12 -3.64 -1.94
C ASP A 32 27.17 -2.95 -1.02
N ILE A 33 26.89 -1.75 -0.54
CA ILE A 33 27.77 -1.00 0.38
C ILE A 33 27.95 -1.76 1.69
N LEU A 34 26.85 -2.29 2.24
CA LEU A 34 26.85 -3.04 3.51
C LEU A 34 27.34 -4.47 3.34
N LYS A 35 27.56 -4.94 2.12
CA LYS A 35 27.91 -6.34 1.81
C LYS A 35 26.94 -7.32 2.47
N LEU A 36 25.65 -7.04 2.34
CA LEU A 36 24.60 -7.87 2.93
C LEU A 36 24.71 -9.31 2.43
N ASP A 37 24.46 -10.23 3.35
CA ASP A 37 24.27 -11.65 3.00
C ASP A 37 23.17 -11.80 1.92
N PRO A 38 23.39 -12.66 0.90
CA PRO A 38 22.43 -12.85 -0.18
C PRO A 38 21.02 -13.24 0.28
N GLY A 39 20.88 -14.04 1.32
CA GLY A 39 19.60 -14.43 1.90
C GLY A 39 18.87 -13.25 2.55
N ALA A 40 19.60 -12.45 3.35
CA ALA A 40 19.06 -11.24 3.96
C ALA A 40 18.65 -10.21 2.88
N ARG A 41 19.45 -10.09 1.81
CA ARG A 41 19.12 -9.21 0.67
C ARG A 41 17.81 -9.63 0.01
N GLU A 42 17.63 -10.91 -0.27
CA GLU A 42 16.40 -11.41 -0.91
C GLU A 42 15.17 -11.19 -0.02
N LEU A 43 15.26 -11.49 1.28
CA LEU A 43 14.18 -11.26 2.25
C LEU A 43 13.77 -9.80 2.35
N LEU A 44 14.71 -8.88 2.33
CA LEU A 44 14.45 -7.45 2.49
C LEU A 44 14.02 -6.76 1.19
N ARG A 45 14.22 -7.43 0.05
CA ARG A 45 13.91 -6.89 -1.28
C ARG A 45 12.45 -7.07 -1.67
N GLN A 46 11.75 -7.99 -1.02
CA GLN A 46 10.36 -8.35 -1.33
C GLN A 46 9.43 -8.13 -0.12
N PRO A 47 8.18 -7.74 -0.34
CA PRO A 47 7.19 -7.74 0.72
C PRO A 47 6.91 -9.17 1.24
N MET A 48 6.70 -9.30 2.53
CA MET A 48 6.34 -10.57 3.14
C MET A 48 4.91 -11.00 2.79
N ARG A 49 3.97 -10.05 2.71
CA ARG A 49 2.55 -10.33 2.45
C ARG A 49 1.91 -9.20 1.66
N GLU A 50 1.02 -9.57 0.76
CA GLU A 50 0.24 -8.63 -0.04
C GLU A 50 -1.22 -9.09 -0.12
N TYR A 51 -2.12 -8.14 0.07
CA TYR A 51 -3.55 -8.33 -0.02
C TYR A 51 -4.09 -7.48 -1.16
N HIS A 52 -4.80 -8.13 -2.09
CA HIS A 52 -5.51 -7.51 -3.19
C HIS A 52 -6.98 -7.89 -3.09
N PHE A 53 -7.85 -6.92 -3.04
CA PHE A 53 -9.26 -7.21 -2.84
C PHE A 53 -10.17 -6.20 -3.53
N SER A 54 -11.43 -6.60 -3.66
CA SER A 54 -12.50 -5.78 -4.22
C SER A 54 -13.44 -5.33 -3.11
N ILE A 55 -13.81 -4.06 -3.15
CA ILE A 55 -14.70 -3.42 -2.18
C ILE A 55 -15.99 -3.02 -2.93
N PRO A 56 -17.06 -3.83 -2.86
CA PRO A 56 -18.35 -3.43 -3.43
C PRO A 56 -19.02 -2.39 -2.53
N VAL A 57 -19.44 -1.28 -3.12
CA VAL A 57 -20.13 -0.17 -2.45
C VAL A 57 -21.44 0.14 -3.19
N ARG A 58 -22.53 0.25 -2.43
CA ARG A 58 -23.78 0.82 -2.96
C ARG A 58 -23.66 2.33 -2.95
N MET A 59 -23.62 2.92 -4.13
CA MET A 59 -23.52 4.36 -4.34
C MET A 59 -24.82 5.10 -3.96
N ASP A 60 -24.76 6.41 -3.85
CA ASP A 60 -25.91 7.24 -3.46
C ASP A 60 -27.02 7.23 -4.53
N ASP A 61 -26.67 6.97 -5.78
CA ASP A 61 -27.61 6.78 -6.89
C ASP A 61 -28.27 5.38 -6.93
N GLY A 62 -27.93 4.51 -5.96
CA GLY A 62 -28.42 3.15 -5.84
C GLY A 62 -27.66 2.11 -6.65
N THR A 63 -26.71 2.49 -7.50
CA THR A 63 -25.87 1.56 -8.26
C THR A 63 -24.85 0.87 -7.35
N ILE A 64 -24.22 -0.21 -7.84
CA ILE A 64 -23.09 -0.85 -7.16
C ILE A 64 -21.83 -0.55 -7.94
N ARG A 65 -20.85 0.02 -7.23
CA ARG A 65 -19.50 0.23 -7.75
C ARG A 65 -18.50 -0.61 -6.97
N VAL A 66 -17.52 -1.18 -7.67
CA VAL A 66 -16.46 -1.99 -7.05
C VAL A 66 -15.16 -1.22 -7.09
N PHE A 67 -14.59 -0.97 -5.91
CA PHE A 67 -13.28 -0.33 -5.76
C PHE A 67 -12.19 -1.39 -5.54
N ARG A 68 -10.98 -1.14 -6.03
CA ARG A 68 -9.82 -1.99 -5.78
C ARG A 68 -9.08 -1.48 -4.57
N GLY A 69 -8.84 -2.38 -3.61
CA GLY A 69 -8.06 -2.10 -2.41
C GLY A 69 -6.81 -2.95 -2.31
N PHE A 70 -5.81 -2.40 -1.62
CA PHE A 70 -4.52 -3.03 -1.37
C PHE A 70 -4.09 -2.87 0.07
N ARG A 71 -3.39 -3.88 0.63
CA ARG A 71 -2.52 -3.75 1.80
C ARG A 71 -1.24 -4.54 1.54
N VAL A 72 -0.10 -3.93 1.77
CA VAL A 72 1.22 -4.55 1.69
C VAL A 72 1.87 -4.48 3.06
N GLN A 73 2.32 -5.62 3.56
CA GLN A 73 3.12 -5.79 4.76
C GLN A 73 4.53 -6.18 4.30
N HIS A 74 5.44 -5.19 4.34
CA HIS A 74 6.76 -5.38 3.76
C HIS A 74 7.65 -6.21 4.68
N ASN A 75 7.82 -5.81 5.93
CA ASN A 75 8.64 -6.54 6.89
C ASN A 75 8.22 -6.22 8.32
N ASP A 76 8.09 -7.24 9.16
CA ASP A 76 7.66 -7.15 10.57
C ASP A 76 8.72 -7.66 11.57
N ALA A 77 9.97 -7.81 11.13
CA ALA A 77 11.05 -8.30 11.99
C ALA A 77 11.34 -7.40 13.21
N ARG A 78 11.02 -6.09 13.12
CA ARG A 78 11.19 -5.12 14.22
C ARG A 78 9.93 -4.90 15.04
N GLY A 79 8.81 -5.44 14.63
CA GLY A 79 7.50 -5.27 15.28
C GLY A 79 6.36 -5.12 14.27
N PRO A 80 5.14 -4.82 14.73
CA PRO A 80 3.97 -4.71 13.88
C PRO A 80 4.21 -3.80 12.67
N ASN A 81 3.68 -4.18 11.51
CA ASN A 81 3.74 -3.31 10.35
C ASN A 81 3.03 -1.97 10.64
N LYS A 82 3.56 -0.87 10.13
CA LYS A 82 3.00 0.46 10.30
C LYS A 82 2.99 1.21 8.99
N GLY A 83 1.86 1.80 8.63
CA GLY A 83 1.78 2.68 7.46
C GLY A 83 0.38 3.09 7.09
N GLY A 84 0.28 4.22 6.37
CA GLY A 84 -0.96 4.86 6.00
C GLY A 84 -1.73 4.12 4.91
N ILE A 85 -3.00 4.51 4.76
CA ILE A 85 -3.88 4.08 3.67
C ILE A 85 -4.15 5.31 2.79
N ARG A 86 -3.89 5.20 1.49
CA ARG A 86 -4.07 6.26 0.51
C ARG A 86 -5.34 6.02 -0.30
N PHE A 87 -6.13 7.08 -0.49
CA PHE A 87 -7.18 7.09 -1.51
C PHE A 87 -6.67 7.94 -2.68
N HIS A 88 -6.47 7.31 -3.84
CA HIS A 88 -5.98 8.05 -5.01
C HIS A 88 -6.46 7.37 -6.32
N PRO A 89 -6.91 8.14 -7.33
CA PRO A 89 -7.41 7.55 -8.58
C PRO A 89 -6.32 6.85 -9.41
N GLN A 90 -5.05 7.21 -9.22
CA GLN A 90 -3.91 6.60 -9.90
C GLN A 90 -3.10 5.66 -8.99
N GLU A 91 -3.70 5.18 -7.89
CA GLU A 91 -2.99 4.25 -7.01
C GLU A 91 -2.71 2.93 -7.71
N THR A 92 -1.53 2.38 -7.47
CA THR A 92 -1.11 1.09 -8.02
C THR A 92 -0.49 0.22 -6.93
N ILE A 93 -0.50 -1.09 -7.13
CA ILE A 93 0.16 -2.00 -6.20
C ILE A 93 1.67 -1.72 -6.10
N ASP A 94 2.33 -1.33 -7.18
CA ASP A 94 3.76 -1.02 -7.17
C ASP A 94 4.08 0.24 -6.36
N THR A 95 3.20 1.24 -6.38
CA THR A 95 3.31 2.40 -5.49
C THR A 95 3.17 1.97 -4.03
N VAL A 96 2.17 1.13 -3.73
CA VAL A 96 1.94 0.62 -2.37
C VAL A 96 3.12 -0.23 -1.87
N ARG A 97 3.70 -1.08 -2.72
CA ARG A 97 4.92 -1.87 -2.43
C ARG A 97 6.11 -0.98 -2.09
N ALA A 98 6.39 0.01 -2.94
CA ALA A 98 7.48 0.95 -2.72
C ALA A 98 7.34 1.68 -1.38
N LEU A 99 6.14 2.21 -1.11
CA LEU A 99 5.86 2.93 0.12
C LEU A 99 5.92 2.04 1.37
N ALA A 100 5.49 0.77 1.29
CA ALA A 100 5.61 -0.19 2.37
C ALA A 100 7.09 -0.51 2.69
N MET A 101 7.93 -0.69 1.65
CA MET A 101 9.38 -0.85 1.78
C MET A 101 10.01 0.37 2.45
N TRP A 102 9.70 1.58 2.01
CA TRP A 102 10.21 2.80 2.63
C TRP A 102 9.74 2.99 4.07
N MET A 103 8.53 2.52 4.43
CA MET A 103 8.10 2.52 5.83
C MET A 103 8.96 1.61 6.71
N THR A 104 9.39 0.45 6.22
CA THR A 104 10.35 -0.42 6.94
C THR A 104 11.64 0.34 7.24
N TRP A 105 12.22 0.99 6.24
CA TRP A 105 13.46 1.78 6.41
C TRP A 105 13.24 2.98 7.33
N LYS A 106 12.14 3.69 7.16
CA LYS A 106 11.80 4.84 7.99
C LYS A 106 11.70 4.47 9.47
N CYS A 107 11.01 3.40 9.81
CA CYS A 107 10.89 2.92 11.19
C CYS A 107 12.24 2.49 11.75
N SER A 108 13.09 1.84 10.94
CA SER A 108 14.43 1.42 11.34
C SER A 108 15.35 2.61 11.61
N VAL A 109 15.33 3.63 10.75
CA VAL A 109 16.20 4.81 10.88
C VAL A 109 15.91 5.61 12.15
N VAL A 110 14.63 5.71 12.54
CA VAL A 110 14.22 6.42 13.76
C VAL A 110 14.18 5.49 15.00
N ASP A 111 14.60 4.25 14.83
CA ASP A 111 14.75 3.22 15.89
C ASP A 111 13.48 2.97 16.70
N ILE A 112 12.34 2.86 16.03
CA ILE A 112 11.08 2.47 16.67
C ILE A 112 10.76 0.99 16.40
N PRO A 113 10.09 0.29 17.34
CA PRO A 113 9.81 -1.14 17.25
C PRO A 113 8.60 -1.43 16.34
N LEU A 114 8.68 -0.99 15.10
CA LEU A 114 7.65 -1.16 14.09
C LEU A 114 8.26 -1.61 12.76
N GLY A 115 7.49 -2.40 12.04
CA GLY A 115 7.77 -2.79 10.66
C GLY A 115 7.19 -1.81 9.63
N GLY A 116 7.19 -2.22 8.37
CA GLY A 116 6.69 -1.41 7.26
C GLY A 116 5.43 -1.97 6.62
N GLY A 117 4.38 -1.17 6.59
CA GLY A 117 3.15 -1.48 5.88
C GLY A 117 2.63 -0.30 5.09
N LYS A 118 1.78 -0.57 4.11
CA LYS A 118 1.10 0.46 3.32
C LYS A 118 -0.21 -0.07 2.76
N GLY A 119 -1.22 0.79 2.69
CA GLY A 119 -2.49 0.50 2.05
C GLY A 119 -2.85 1.51 0.99
N GLY A 120 -3.79 1.14 0.15
CA GLY A 120 -4.34 2.03 -0.86
C GLY A 120 -5.69 1.56 -1.37
N VAL A 121 -6.47 2.51 -1.89
CA VAL A 121 -7.70 2.25 -2.64
C VAL A 121 -7.68 3.11 -3.90
N ILE A 122 -8.00 2.50 -5.03
CA ILE A 122 -8.15 3.22 -6.30
C ILE A 122 -9.51 3.91 -6.29
N CYS A 123 -9.53 5.17 -5.87
CA CYS A 123 -10.72 6.02 -5.88
C CYS A 123 -10.32 7.51 -5.88
N ASP A 124 -11.25 8.36 -6.30
CA ASP A 124 -11.12 9.80 -6.14
C ASP A 124 -12.12 10.29 -5.09
N PRO A 125 -11.67 10.59 -3.85
CA PRO A 125 -12.56 11.03 -2.77
C PRO A 125 -13.30 12.34 -3.06
N HIS A 126 -12.77 13.18 -3.95
CA HIS A 126 -13.43 14.45 -4.32
C HIS A 126 -14.75 14.23 -5.08
N HIS A 127 -14.92 13.05 -5.67
CA HIS A 127 -16.11 12.64 -6.41
C HIS A 127 -16.98 11.61 -5.65
N LEU A 128 -16.73 11.46 -4.34
CA LEU A 128 -17.46 10.52 -3.48
C LEU A 128 -18.10 11.28 -2.32
N SER A 129 -19.34 10.93 -1.98
CA SER A 129 -19.97 11.44 -0.78
C SER A 129 -19.28 10.90 0.48
N GLN A 130 -19.54 11.55 1.62
CA GLN A 130 -19.01 11.08 2.90
C GLN A 130 -19.47 9.65 3.22
N ARG A 131 -20.74 9.32 2.91
CA ARG A 131 -21.29 7.97 3.09
C ARG A 131 -20.58 6.94 2.20
N GLU A 132 -20.28 7.29 0.96
CA GLU A 132 -19.56 6.40 0.05
C GLU A 132 -18.13 6.16 0.50
N GLN A 133 -17.43 7.20 0.98
CA GLN A 133 -16.09 7.07 1.56
C GLN A 133 -16.11 6.19 2.83
N GLU A 134 -17.10 6.35 3.70
CA GLU A 134 -17.31 5.49 4.87
C GLU A 134 -17.50 4.02 4.47
N GLN A 135 -18.33 3.75 3.45
CA GLN A 135 -18.55 2.38 2.95
C GLN A 135 -17.26 1.76 2.39
N ILE A 136 -16.41 2.55 1.72
CA ILE A 136 -15.10 2.10 1.26
C ILE A 136 -14.21 1.75 2.46
N CYS A 137 -14.13 2.59 3.49
CA CYS A 137 -13.35 2.36 4.70
C CYS A 137 -13.77 1.07 5.42
N ARG A 138 -15.06 0.91 5.65
CA ARG A 138 -15.62 -0.30 6.28
C ARG A 138 -15.37 -1.54 5.42
N GLY A 139 -15.60 -1.44 4.12
CA GLY A 139 -15.34 -2.52 3.16
C GLY A 139 -13.86 -2.92 3.13
N TRP A 140 -12.94 -1.96 3.23
CA TRP A 140 -11.50 -2.22 3.31
C TRP A 140 -11.17 -3.06 4.55
N VAL A 141 -11.67 -2.66 5.72
CA VAL A 141 -11.44 -3.37 6.98
C VAL A 141 -11.98 -4.80 6.94
N ARG A 142 -13.18 -5.01 6.41
CA ARG A 142 -13.77 -6.36 6.27
C ARG A 142 -12.88 -7.33 5.52
N GLN A 143 -12.07 -6.84 4.58
CA GLN A 143 -11.17 -7.70 3.80
C GLN A 143 -9.91 -8.11 4.58
N VAL A 144 -9.41 -7.27 5.49
CA VAL A 144 -8.13 -7.47 6.16
C VAL A 144 -8.19 -7.49 7.70
N ALA A 145 -9.39 -7.51 8.28
CA ALA A 145 -9.58 -7.43 9.74
C ALA A 145 -8.78 -8.45 10.54
N ARG A 146 -8.50 -9.63 9.98
CA ARG A 146 -7.71 -10.69 10.64
C ARG A 146 -6.20 -10.45 10.62
N ASP A 147 -5.75 -9.57 9.73
CA ASP A 147 -4.34 -9.36 9.40
C ASP A 147 -3.84 -7.97 9.80
N VAL A 148 -4.74 -7.10 10.30
CA VAL A 148 -4.44 -5.78 10.84
C VAL A 148 -4.73 -5.72 12.34
N GLY A 149 -4.37 -4.61 12.99
CA GLY A 149 -4.56 -4.39 14.41
C GLY A 149 -3.24 -4.11 15.13
N HIS A 150 -3.33 -3.68 16.39
CA HIS A 150 -2.21 -3.11 17.16
C HIS A 150 -0.98 -4.02 17.33
N VAL A 151 -1.14 -5.36 17.24
CA VAL A 151 -0.04 -6.32 17.37
C VAL A 151 0.47 -6.89 16.04
N ARG A 152 -0.15 -6.55 14.91
CA ARG A 152 0.19 -7.11 13.60
C ARG A 152 0.53 -6.05 12.56
N ASP A 153 -0.38 -5.10 12.39
CA ASP A 153 -0.26 -4.10 11.33
C ASP A 153 -1.18 -2.92 11.65
N VAL A 154 -0.61 -1.77 11.90
CA VAL A 154 -1.32 -0.56 12.35
C VAL A 154 -1.49 0.41 11.19
N PRO A 155 -2.70 0.56 10.66
CA PRO A 155 -3.01 1.58 9.67
C PRO A 155 -2.85 3.02 10.21
N ALA A 156 -2.86 3.98 9.31
CA ALA A 156 -2.81 5.40 9.61
C ALA A 156 -3.42 6.22 8.46
N PRO A 157 -3.75 7.50 8.67
CA PRO A 157 -4.11 8.38 7.57
C PRO A 157 -2.90 8.65 6.65
N ASP A 158 -3.19 8.94 5.37
CA ASP A 158 -2.21 9.29 4.35
C ASP A 158 -2.88 10.20 3.29
N VAL A 159 -2.42 10.17 2.05
CA VAL A 159 -2.99 10.98 0.96
C VAL A 159 -4.50 10.77 0.83
N MET A 160 -5.26 11.87 0.87
CA MET A 160 -6.73 11.92 0.77
C MET A 160 -7.48 11.06 1.79
N THR A 161 -6.85 10.73 2.92
CA THR A 161 -7.50 10.16 4.09
C THR A 161 -7.20 10.97 5.35
N SER A 162 -8.02 10.85 6.36
CA SER A 162 -7.97 11.66 7.57
C SER A 162 -8.30 10.82 8.82
N GLY A 163 -8.27 11.45 9.99
CA GLY A 163 -8.73 10.83 11.23
C GLY A 163 -10.16 10.29 11.16
N GLN A 164 -11.03 10.96 10.39
CA GLN A 164 -12.40 10.47 10.19
C GLN A 164 -12.45 9.11 9.49
N HIS A 165 -11.58 8.89 8.50
CA HIS A 165 -11.47 7.59 7.83
C HIS A 165 -10.99 6.51 8.80
N MET A 166 -10.06 6.85 9.69
CA MET A 166 -9.57 5.93 10.72
C MET A 166 -10.66 5.59 11.74
N LEU A 167 -11.50 6.56 12.12
CA LEU A 167 -12.64 6.30 13.01
C LEU A 167 -13.65 5.31 12.39
N TRP A 168 -13.99 5.45 11.11
CA TRP A 168 -14.87 4.49 10.44
C TRP A 168 -14.23 3.10 10.33
N MET A 169 -12.92 3.04 10.11
CA MET A 169 -12.19 1.79 10.06
C MET A 169 -12.10 1.13 11.43
N LEU A 170 -11.84 1.91 12.48
CA LEU A 170 -11.79 1.42 13.85
C LEU A 170 -13.16 0.87 14.30
N ASP A 171 -14.23 1.61 14.06
CA ASP A 171 -15.60 1.19 14.41
C ASP A 171 -15.97 -0.14 13.74
N GLU A 172 -15.64 -0.31 12.45
CA GLU A 172 -15.86 -1.58 11.76
C GLU A 172 -14.97 -2.71 12.29
N PHE A 173 -13.72 -2.41 12.64
CA PHE A 173 -12.79 -3.38 13.21
C PHE A 173 -13.29 -3.87 14.57
N GLU A 174 -13.72 -2.97 15.44
CA GLU A 174 -14.29 -3.28 16.75
C GLU A 174 -15.59 -4.08 16.64
N ALA A 175 -16.44 -3.73 15.67
CA ALA A 175 -17.68 -4.49 15.41
C ALA A 175 -17.39 -5.94 14.99
N ILE A 176 -16.35 -6.17 14.19
CA ILE A 176 -15.93 -7.52 13.74
C ILE A 176 -15.37 -8.33 14.91
N HIS A 177 -14.56 -7.72 15.77
CA HIS A 177 -13.83 -8.43 16.83
C HIS A 177 -14.57 -8.45 18.18
N GLY A 178 -15.64 -7.69 18.32
CA GLY A 178 -16.49 -7.68 19.52
C GLY A 178 -15.85 -7.04 20.75
N GLY A 179 -15.02 -5.99 20.58
CA GLY A 179 -14.37 -5.31 21.70
C GLY A 179 -13.69 -4.00 21.31
N HIS A 180 -13.15 -3.29 22.30
CA HIS A 180 -12.37 -2.08 22.09
C HIS A 180 -10.89 -2.41 21.86
N TYR A 181 -10.32 -1.87 20.81
CA TYR A 181 -8.94 -2.12 20.40
C TYR A 181 -8.18 -0.80 20.23
N PRO A 182 -7.29 -0.44 21.17
CA PRO A 182 -6.44 0.74 21.00
C PRO A 182 -5.43 0.55 19.86
N GLY A 183 -5.22 1.57 19.04
CA GLY A 183 -4.13 1.59 18.07
C GLY A 183 -4.47 1.00 16.70
N PHE A 184 -5.71 1.16 16.25
CA PHE A 184 -6.05 0.97 14.83
C PHE A 184 -5.77 2.24 14.03
#